data_83ee2dc589465c43cc55b4799f87cc1a
#
_entry.id   83ee2dc589465c43cc55b4799f87cc1a
#
_cell.length_a   1.000
_cell.length_b   1.000
_cell.length_c   1.000
_cell.angle_alpha   90.00
_cell.angle_beta   90.00
_cell.angle_gamma   90.00
#
_symmetry.space_group_name_H-M   'P 1'
#
loop_
_entity.id
_entity.type
_entity.pdbx_description
1 polymer ?
#
loop_
_entity_poly.entity_id
_entity_poly.type
_entity_poly.pdbx_seq_one_letter_code
_entity_poly.pdbx_strand_id
1 'polypeptide(L)'
;ARDEPLEVASQMTFRTHPERFFSWFRPLAGSIIEAQPNQAHQALAELEKQKKLQAVITQNIDILHQKAGASRVIEMHGTLATLTCTQCYQKFDHRQFLQSFIQEAALPYCPACGALLKPDVILFGEQLPQKAWYEAQTEARRCDLMLVIGSSLEVLPVAGLPMQAV
;
A
#
# COMPACT_ATOMS: atom_id res chain seq x y z
N ALA A 1 -23.33 -12.96 5.30
CA ALA A 1 -23.32 -11.71 4.53
C ALA A 1 -21.91 -11.52 3.99
N ARG A 2 -21.75 -11.13 2.71
CA ARG A 2 -20.44 -10.75 2.20
C ARG A 2 -20.14 -9.36 2.75
N ASP A 3 -18.99 -9.20 3.41
CA ASP A 3 -18.54 -7.89 3.88
C ASP A 3 -18.35 -6.96 2.67
N GLU A 4 -18.93 -5.77 2.74
CA GLU A 4 -18.71 -4.70 1.76
C GLU A 4 -17.28 -4.17 1.94
N PRO A 5 -16.42 -4.19 0.89
CA PRO A 5 -15.02 -3.77 1.02
C PRO A 5 -14.85 -2.36 1.58
N LEU A 6 -15.71 -1.43 1.21
CA LEU A 6 -15.68 -0.04 1.70
C LEU A 6 -15.93 0.07 3.20
N GLU A 7 -16.76 -0.81 3.75
CA GLU A 7 -17.05 -0.83 5.18
C GLU A 7 -15.94 -1.53 5.96
N VAL A 8 -15.58 -2.76 5.55
CA VAL A 8 -14.65 -3.59 6.31
C VAL A 8 -13.21 -3.07 6.26
N ALA A 9 -12.78 -2.49 5.14
CA ALA A 9 -11.46 -1.86 4.97
C ALA A 9 -11.42 -0.40 5.47
N SER A 10 -12.26 -0.04 6.44
CA SER A 10 -12.33 1.31 6.99
C SER A 10 -11.54 1.46 8.29
N GLN A 11 -11.10 2.69 8.56
CA GLN A 11 -10.51 3.07 9.85
C GLN A 11 -11.47 2.79 11.02
N MET A 12 -12.76 2.98 10.79
CA MET A 12 -13.81 2.71 11.79
C MET A 12 -13.82 1.22 12.17
N THR A 13 -13.92 0.33 11.19
CA THR A 13 -13.94 -1.12 11.44
C THR A 13 -12.64 -1.60 12.08
N PHE A 14 -11.48 -1.10 11.62
CA PHE A 14 -10.21 -1.43 12.25
C PHE A 14 -10.18 -1.06 13.74
N ARG A 15 -10.73 0.10 14.13
CA ARG A 15 -10.72 0.58 15.53
C ARG A 15 -11.75 -0.11 16.41
N THR A 16 -12.92 -0.41 15.90
CA THR A 16 -14.05 -0.92 16.70
C THR A 16 -14.19 -2.43 16.66
N HIS A 17 -13.80 -3.06 15.56
CA HIS A 17 -13.92 -4.51 15.32
C HIS A 17 -12.67 -5.04 14.60
N PRO A 18 -11.49 -4.99 15.23
CA PRO A 18 -10.23 -5.38 14.59
C PRO A 18 -10.24 -6.84 14.10
N GLU A 19 -10.92 -7.75 14.80
CA GLU A 19 -11.03 -9.15 14.38
C GLU A 19 -11.75 -9.25 13.02
N ARG A 20 -12.80 -8.45 12.80
CA ARG A 20 -13.54 -8.42 11.54
C ARG A 20 -12.65 -7.90 10.41
N PHE A 21 -11.91 -6.82 10.66
CA PHE A 21 -10.95 -6.28 9.70
C PHE A 21 -9.88 -7.32 9.34
N PHE A 22 -9.21 -7.92 10.31
CA PHE A 22 -8.13 -8.86 10.07
C PHE A 22 -8.62 -10.20 9.46
N SER A 23 -9.82 -10.65 9.80
CA SER A 23 -10.41 -11.83 9.18
C SER A 23 -10.63 -11.64 7.67
N TRP A 24 -11.10 -10.46 7.27
CA TRP A 24 -11.26 -10.08 5.87
C TRP A 24 -9.91 -9.83 5.20
N PHE A 25 -8.98 -9.17 5.89
CA PHE A 25 -7.69 -8.74 5.33
C PHE A 25 -6.71 -9.90 5.13
N ARG A 26 -6.77 -10.94 5.95
CA ARG A 26 -5.82 -12.06 5.94
C ARG A 26 -5.72 -12.79 4.60
N PRO A 27 -6.80 -13.25 3.97
CA PRO A 27 -6.70 -13.92 2.67
C PRO A 27 -6.14 -13.00 1.58
N LEU A 28 -6.49 -11.72 1.62
CA LEU A 28 -5.94 -10.71 0.70
C LEU A 28 -4.43 -10.54 0.91
N ALA A 29 -4.00 -10.35 2.15
CA ALA A 29 -2.58 -10.22 2.50
C ALA A 29 -1.79 -11.47 2.10
N GLY A 30 -2.31 -12.66 2.32
CA GLY A 30 -1.69 -13.92 1.89
C GLY A 30 -1.45 -13.94 0.38
N SER A 31 -2.47 -13.65 -0.41
CA SER A 31 -2.37 -13.60 -1.87
C SER A 31 -1.35 -12.56 -2.36
N ILE A 32 -1.32 -11.38 -1.74
CA ILE A 32 -0.37 -10.31 -2.10
C ILE A 32 1.08 -10.70 -1.77
N ILE A 33 1.29 -11.34 -0.63
CA ILE A 33 2.63 -11.74 -0.19
C ILE A 33 3.24 -12.78 -1.13
N GLU A 34 2.43 -13.72 -1.62
CA GLU A 34 2.85 -14.76 -2.56
C GLU A 34 3.04 -14.23 -3.99
N ALA A 35 2.42 -13.09 -4.32
CA ALA A 35 2.47 -12.51 -5.64
C ALA A 35 3.91 -12.16 -6.06
N GLN A 36 4.20 -12.40 -7.34
CA GLN A 36 5.47 -12.07 -7.98
C GLN A 36 5.29 -10.95 -9.00
N PRO A 37 6.33 -10.12 -9.21
CA PRO A 37 6.31 -9.11 -10.25
C PRO A 37 6.07 -9.72 -11.62
N ASN A 38 5.15 -9.13 -12.38
CA ASN A 38 4.92 -9.49 -13.77
C ASN A 38 5.83 -8.69 -14.73
N GLN A 39 5.70 -8.95 -16.02
CA GLN A 39 6.51 -8.31 -17.06
C GLN A 39 6.37 -6.77 -17.06
N ALA A 40 5.21 -6.22 -16.72
CA ALA A 40 5.02 -4.76 -16.65
C ALA A 40 5.85 -4.15 -15.52
N HIS A 41 5.86 -4.77 -14.32
CA HIS A 41 6.71 -4.33 -13.22
C HIS A 41 8.20 -4.35 -13.59
N GLN A 42 8.62 -5.43 -14.26
CA GLN A 42 10.03 -5.59 -14.71
C GLN A 42 10.41 -4.55 -15.76
N ALA A 43 9.51 -4.28 -16.72
CA ALA A 43 9.74 -3.26 -17.76
C ALA A 43 9.88 -1.86 -17.16
N LEU A 44 9.04 -1.51 -16.18
CA LEU A 44 9.13 -0.21 -15.49
C LEU A 44 10.44 -0.08 -14.70
N ALA A 45 10.87 -1.12 -14.00
CA ALA A 45 12.14 -1.12 -13.30
C ALA A 45 13.33 -0.96 -14.27
N GLU A 46 13.26 -1.58 -15.45
CA GLU A 46 14.28 -1.44 -16.48
C GLU A 46 14.30 -0.02 -17.09
N LEU A 47 13.15 0.59 -17.33
CA LEU A 47 13.05 2.00 -17.76
C LEU A 47 13.66 2.97 -16.73
N GLU A 48 13.47 2.69 -15.42
CA GLU A 48 14.10 3.46 -14.35
C GLU A 48 15.63 3.35 -14.40
N LYS A 49 16.18 2.14 -14.54
CA LYS A 49 17.63 1.91 -14.70
C LYS A 49 18.21 2.67 -15.89
N GLN A 50 17.45 2.73 -16.99
CA GLN A 50 17.81 3.49 -18.19
C GLN A 50 17.60 5.00 -18.03
N LYS A 51 17.17 5.49 -16.87
CA LYS A 51 16.86 6.91 -16.57
C LYS A 51 15.77 7.51 -17.47
N LYS A 52 14.93 6.66 -18.04
CA LYS A 52 13.76 7.06 -18.85
C LYS A 52 12.50 7.20 -18.00
N LEU A 53 12.44 6.52 -16.85
CA LEU A 53 11.37 6.63 -15.87
C LEU A 53 11.91 7.30 -14.61
N GLN A 54 11.26 8.37 -14.17
CA GLN A 54 11.69 9.13 -12.99
C GLN A 54 11.09 8.60 -11.70
N ALA A 55 9.85 8.15 -11.72
CA ALA A 55 9.17 7.57 -10.56
C ALA A 55 7.98 6.71 -11.01
N VAL A 56 7.62 5.76 -10.17
CA VAL A 56 6.35 5.04 -10.23
C VAL A 56 5.45 5.59 -9.14
N ILE A 57 4.25 6.07 -9.52
CA ILE A 57 3.19 6.45 -8.57
C ILE A 57 2.18 5.32 -8.56
N THR A 58 2.04 4.61 -7.44
CA THR A 58 1.14 3.46 -7.35
C THR A 58 0.06 3.63 -6.29
N GLN A 59 -1.13 3.14 -6.60
CA GLN A 59 -2.22 2.99 -5.64
C GLN A 59 -2.19 1.60 -4.97
N ASN A 60 -1.38 0.67 -5.49
CA ASN A 60 -1.24 -0.67 -4.94
C ASN A 60 -0.38 -0.65 -3.67
N ILE A 61 -0.65 -1.62 -2.79
CA ILE A 61 0.03 -1.80 -1.51
C ILE A 61 0.95 -3.03 -1.49
N ASP A 62 1.14 -3.67 -2.64
CA ASP A 62 1.66 -5.03 -2.82
C ASP A 62 3.19 -5.14 -2.88
N ILE A 63 3.90 -4.02 -2.88
CA ILE A 63 5.37 -3.94 -3.00
C ILE A 63 5.97 -4.60 -4.26
N LEU A 64 5.15 -4.88 -5.29
CA LEU A 64 5.63 -5.59 -6.49
C LEU A 64 6.59 -4.76 -7.33
N HIS A 65 6.44 -3.44 -7.37
CA HIS A 65 7.40 -2.56 -8.04
C HIS A 65 8.79 -2.64 -7.39
N GLN A 66 8.85 -2.61 -6.05
CA GLN A 66 10.09 -2.75 -5.28
C GLN A 66 10.69 -4.15 -5.48
N LYS A 67 9.87 -5.21 -5.43
CA LYS A 67 10.29 -6.58 -5.74
C LYS A 67 10.85 -6.73 -7.16
N ALA A 68 10.36 -5.95 -8.13
CA ALA A 68 10.87 -5.91 -9.49
C ALA A 68 12.19 -5.14 -9.63
N GLY A 69 12.62 -4.42 -8.60
CA GLY A 69 13.85 -3.64 -8.57
C GLY A 69 13.67 -2.15 -8.83
N ALA A 70 12.44 -1.63 -8.87
CA ALA A 70 12.21 -0.19 -8.90
C ALA A 70 12.61 0.44 -7.56
N SER A 71 13.36 1.54 -7.61
CA SER A 71 13.90 2.21 -6.44
C SER A 71 13.08 3.43 -6.02
N ARG A 72 12.42 4.09 -6.97
CA ARG A 72 11.61 5.28 -6.72
C ARG A 72 10.13 5.02 -6.93
N VAL A 73 9.51 4.44 -5.89
CA VAL A 73 8.09 4.10 -5.86
C VAL A 73 7.38 4.98 -4.84
N ILE A 74 6.38 5.73 -5.29
CA ILE A 74 5.53 6.58 -4.47
C ILE A 74 4.23 5.84 -4.20
N GLU A 75 4.07 5.32 -2.98
CA GLU A 75 2.94 4.49 -2.56
C GLU A 75 1.83 5.38 -1.99
N MET A 76 0.79 5.62 -2.79
CA MET A 76 -0.29 6.56 -2.46
C MET A 76 -1.23 6.04 -1.38
N HIS A 77 -1.43 4.72 -1.32
CA HIS A 77 -2.31 4.10 -0.34
C HIS A 77 -1.52 3.28 0.72
N GLY A 78 -0.25 3.67 0.94
CA GLY A 78 0.62 3.00 1.89
C GLY A 78 1.17 1.68 1.38
N THR A 79 1.60 0.81 2.31
CA THR A 79 2.36 -0.39 1.98
C THR A 79 2.03 -1.55 2.92
N LEU A 80 2.11 -2.78 2.40
CA LEU A 80 2.11 -4.01 3.22
C LEU A 80 3.48 -4.37 3.78
N ALA A 81 4.55 -3.64 3.42
CA ALA A 81 5.90 -3.94 3.87
C ALA A 81 6.06 -3.81 5.39
N THR A 82 5.27 -2.94 6.02
CA THR A 82 5.41 -2.64 7.44
C THR A 82 4.08 -2.54 8.17
N LEU A 83 4.16 -2.68 9.51
CA LEU A 83 3.07 -2.42 10.45
C LEU A 83 3.54 -1.42 11.48
N THR A 84 2.65 -0.55 11.92
CA THR A 84 2.91 0.45 12.96
C THR A 84 2.04 0.17 14.18
N CYS A 85 2.65 0.25 15.36
CA CYS A 85 1.93 0.12 16.63
C CYS A 85 0.96 1.27 16.84
N THR A 86 -0.28 0.95 17.19
CA THR A 86 -1.33 1.95 17.42
C THR A 86 -1.13 2.80 18.66
N GLN A 87 -0.22 2.41 19.57
CA GLN A 87 0.03 3.10 20.82
C GLN A 87 1.43 3.71 20.93
N CYS A 88 2.49 2.91 20.72
CA CYS A 88 3.88 3.41 20.86
C CYS A 88 4.48 3.86 19.52
N TYR A 89 3.76 3.71 18.41
CA TYR A 89 4.15 4.12 17.05
C TYR A 89 5.43 3.47 16.52
N GLN A 90 5.94 2.45 17.20
CA GLN A 90 7.06 1.68 16.70
C GLN A 90 6.65 0.92 15.45
N LYS A 91 7.54 0.94 14.45
CA LYS A 91 7.33 0.29 13.15
C LYS A 91 8.05 -1.05 13.08
N PHE A 92 7.40 -2.02 12.49
CA PHE A 92 7.88 -3.40 12.34
C PHE A 92 7.78 -3.85 10.89
N ASP A 93 8.73 -4.69 10.48
CA ASP A 93 8.66 -5.39 9.20
C ASP A 93 7.53 -6.45 9.24
N HIS A 94 6.71 -6.50 8.20
CA HIS A 94 5.59 -7.45 8.11
C HIS A 94 6.03 -8.90 8.23
N ARG A 95 7.24 -9.25 7.76
CA ARG A 95 7.78 -10.62 7.79
C ARG A 95 7.85 -11.21 9.19
N GLN A 96 7.97 -10.39 10.23
CA GLN A 96 8.01 -10.83 11.62
C GLN A 96 6.68 -11.44 12.09
N PHE A 97 5.58 -11.12 11.40
CA PHE A 97 4.22 -11.53 11.81
C PHE A 97 3.55 -12.47 10.81
N LEU A 98 4.18 -12.75 9.66
CA LEU A 98 3.55 -13.50 8.57
C LEU A 98 3.06 -14.88 9.01
N GLN A 99 3.92 -15.64 9.69
CA GLN A 99 3.58 -16.99 10.09
C GLN A 99 2.37 -17.00 11.04
N SER A 100 2.43 -16.26 12.13
CA SER A 100 1.35 -16.20 13.11
C SER A 100 0.07 -15.61 12.52
N PHE A 101 0.19 -14.59 11.68
CA PHE A 101 -0.97 -13.94 11.08
C PHE A 101 -1.66 -14.81 10.03
N ILE A 102 -0.91 -15.43 9.11
CA ILE A 102 -1.47 -16.21 7.99
C ILE A 102 -1.83 -17.63 8.42
N GLN A 103 -0.94 -18.33 9.15
CA GLN A 103 -1.11 -19.75 9.46
C GLN A 103 -1.90 -19.97 10.74
N GLU A 104 -1.66 -19.16 11.77
CA GLU A 104 -2.26 -19.35 13.10
C GLU A 104 -3.49 -18.45 13.33
N ALA A 105 -3.81 -17.60 12.37
CA ALA A 105 -4.88 -16.60 12.43
C ALA A 105 -4.76 -15.62 13.62
N ALA A 106 -3.57 -15.48 14.20
CA ALA A 106 -3.32 -14.57 15.30
C ALA A 106 -3.37 -13.10 14.86
N LEU A 107 -3.89 -12.23 15.72
CA LEU A 107 -3.80 -10.80 15.49
C LEU A 107 -2.38 -10.30 15.79
N PRO A 108 -1.85 -9.35 14.99
CA PRO A 108 -0.50 -8.84 15.20
C PRO A 108 -0.48 -7.85 16.37
N TYR A 109 0.21 -8.18 17.44
CA TYR A 109 0.41 -7.31 18.61
C TYR A 109 1.86 -6.84 18.71
N CYS A 110 2.02 -5.62 19.22
CA CYS A 110 3.32 -4.99 19.42
C CYS A 110 4.13 -5.73 20.52
N PRO A 111 5.34 -6.24 20.21
CA PRO A 111 6.15 -6.91 21.21
C PRO A 111 6.66 -6.00 22.33
N ALA A 112 6.65 -4.67 22.10
CA ALA A 112 7.14 -3.69 23.08
C ALA A 112 6.07 -3.26 24.08
N CYS A 113 4.79 -3.12 23.66
CA CYS A 113 3.75 -2.56 24.54
C CYS A 113 2.44 -3.35 24.53
N GLY A 114 2.33 -4.43 23.75
CA GLY A 114 1.14 -5.27 23.69
C GLY A 114 -0.04 -4.69 22.91
N ALA A 115 0.07 -3.48 22.37
CA ALA A 115 -1.01 -2.87 21.59
C ALA A 115 -1.09 -3.48 20.19
N LEU A 116 -2.26 -3.36 19.56
CA LEU A 116 -2.48 -3.87 18.20
C LEU A 116 -1.59 -3.15 17.19
N LEU A 117 -1.05 -3.91 16.22
CA LEU A 117 -0.32 -3.37 15.09
C LEU A 117 -1.28 -3.12 13.93
N LYS A 118 -1.17 -1.98 13.28
CA LYS A 118 -1.90 -1.64 12.07
C LYS A 118 -0.98 -1.81 10.86
N PRO A 119 -1.38 -2.53 9.80
CA PRO A 119 -0.68 -2.46 8.52
C PRO A 119 -0.58 -1.02 8.04
N ASP A 120 0.56 -0.62 7.47
CA ASP A 120 0.78 0.75 6.99
C ASP A 120 0.04 1.04 5.66
N VAL A 121 -1.14 0.47 5.51
CA VAL A 121 -2.06 0.74 4.40
C VAL A 121 -3.06 1.82 4.78
N ILE A 122 -3.47 2.63 3.81
CA ILE A 122 -4.48 3.67 4.00
C ILE A 122 -5.86 3.03 3.91
N LEU A 123 -6.59 3.09 5.00
CA LEU A 123 -7.96 2.59 5.11
C LEU A 123 -8.96 3.68 4.70
N PHE A 124 -10.15 3.26 4.28
CA PHE A 124 -11.23 4.22 4.03
C PHE A 124 -11.50 5.09 5.26
N GLY A 125 -11.58 6.40 5.04
CA GLY A 125 -11.68 7.40 6.11
C GLY A 125 -10.33 7.92 6.65
N GLU A 126 -9.19 7.38 6.20
CA GLU A 126 -7.87 7.93 6.51
C GLU A 126 -7.41 8.92 5.43
N GLN A 127 -6.56 9.84 5.83
CA GLN A 127 -5.92 10.76 4.91
C GLN A 127 -4.77 10.09 4.17
N LEU A 128 -4.53 10.49 2.92
CA LEU A 128 -3.34 10.07 2.18
C LEU A 128 -2.06 10.54 2.89
N PRO A 129 -0.95 9.79 2.75
CA PRO A 129 0.33 10.21 3.28
C PRO A 129 0.75 11.54 2.64
N GLN A 130 0.81 12.61 3.42
CA GLN A 130 1.08 13.97 2.91
C GLN A 130 2.37 14.05 2.08
N LYS A 131 3.43 13.38 2.54
CA LYS A 131 4.71 13.33 1.81
C LYS A 131 4.56 12.68 0.44
N ALA A 132 3.93 11.50 0.38
CA ALA A 132 3.71 10.79 -0.88
C ALA A 132 2.82 11.60 -1.84
N TRP A 133 1.80 12.26 -1.31
CA TRP A 133 0.92 13.13 -2.09
C TRP A 133 1.67 14.31 -2.71
N TYR A 134 2.50 15.00 -1.92
CA TYR A 134 3.31 16.12 -2.41
C TYR A 134 4.34 15.67 -3.46
N GLU A 135 5.03 14.56 -3.21
CA GLU A 135 5.98 13.98 -4.16
C GLU A 135 5.29 13.58 -5.48
N ALA A 136 4.14 12.91 -5.40
CA ALA A 136 3.37 12.50 -6.58
C ALA A 136 2.93 13.71 -7.43
N GLN A 137 2.41 14.77 -6.79
CA GLN A 137 2.05 16.00 -7.49
C GLN A 137 3.27 16.67 -8.12
N THR A 138 4.42 16.66 -7.45
CA THR A 138 5.66 17.24 -7.97
C THR A 138 6.11 16.49 -9.23
N GLU A 139 6.11 15.16 -9.19
CA GLU A 139 6.50 14.35 -10.35
C GLU A 139 5.49 14.48 -11.50
N ALA A 140 4.18 14.52 -11.19
CA ALA A 140 3.15 14.73 -12.21
C ALA A 140 3.34 16.05 -12.99
N ARG A 141 3.69 17.15 -12.29
CA ARG A 141 3.90 18.47 -12.92
C ARG A 141 5.23 18.62 -13.63
N ARG A 142 6.19 17.74 -13.38
CA ARG A 142 7.55 17.81 -13.94
C ARG A 142 7.79 16.85 -15.09
N CYS A 143 6.89 15.90 -15.29
CA CYS A 143 7.09 14.88 -16.31
C CYS A 143 6.78 15.42 -17.71
N ASP A 144 7.56 14.97 -18.69
CA ASP A 144 7.28 15.21 -20.12
C ASP A 144 6.18 14.28 -20.63
N LEU A 145 5.99 13.15 -19.96
CA LEU A 145 4.99 12.13 -20.29
C LEU A 145 4.56 11.39 -19.02
N MET A 146 3.28 11.23 -18.81
CA MET A 146 2.71 10.37 -17.79
C MET A 146 1.99 9.18 -18.45
N LEU A 147 2.40 7.97 -18.08
CA LEU A 147 1.72 6.73 -18.47
C LEU A 147 0.76 6.29 -17.37
N VAL A 148 -0.48 6.01 -17.72
CA VAL A 148 -1.48 5.43 -16.82
C VAL A 148 -1.64 3.96 -17.18
N ILE A 149 -1.36 3.07 -16.21
CA ILE A 149 -1.34 1.61 -16.43
C ILE A 149 -2.20 0.94 -15.36
N GLY A 150 -3.20 0.17 -15.78
CA GLY A 150 -4.02 -0.67 -14.91
C GLY A 150 -4.89 0.10 -13.91
N SER A 151 -5.19 1.38 -14.15
CA SER A 151 -6.05 2.20 -13.31
C SER A 151 -7.30 2.65 -14.07
N SER A 152 -8.47 2.54 -13.42
CA SER A 152 -9.73 3.10 -13.92
C SER A 152 -9.84 4.62 -13.71
N LEU A 153 -8.93 5.21 -12.92
CA LEU A 153 -8.95 6.62 -12.53
C LEU A 153 -10.24 7.05 -11.81
N GLU A 154 -10.79 6.16 -10.96
CA GLU A 154 -12.03 6.45 -10.21
C GLU A 154 -11.77 6.91 -8.78
N VAL A 155 -10.65 6.49 -8.16
CA VAL A 155 -10.36 6.77 -6.75
C VAL A 155 -9.66 8.11 -6.59
N LEU A 156 -10.40 9.11 -6.13
CA LEU A 156 -9.87 10.44 -5.83
C LEU A 156 -9.15 10.45 -4.46
N PRO A 157 -8.15 11.35 -4.28
CA PRO A 157 -7.67 12.38 -5.22
C PRO A 157 -6.61 11.87 -6.23
N VAL A 158 -6.11 10.65 -6.09
CA VAL A 158 -5.00 10.11 -6.91
C VAL A 158 -5.37 10.05 -8.39
N ALA A 159 -6.62 9.72 -8.70
CA ALA A 159 -7.16 9.72 -10.06
C ALA A 159 -7.02 11.07 -10.81
N GLY A 160 -6.86 12.17 -10.07
CA GLY A 160 -6.66 13.51 -10.64
C GLY A 160 -5.21 13.85 -11.00
N LEU A 161 -4.23 13.00 -10.66
CA LEU A 161 -2.81 13.27 -10.94
C LEU A 161 -2.50 13.40 -12.45
N PRO A 162 -3.06 12.55 -13.35
CA PRO A 162 -2.80 12.70 -14.79
C PRO A 162 -3.23 14.06 -15.36
N MET A 163 -4.23 14.70 -14.77
CA MET A 163 -4.67 16.05 -15.16
C MET A 163 -3.67 17.15 -14.78
N GLN A 164 -2.67 16.84 -13.96
CA GLN A 164 -1.60 17.78 -13.57
C GLN A 164 -0.34 17.60 -14.41
N ALA A 165 -0.27 16.54 -15.21
CA ALA A 165 0.78 16.33 -16.20
C ALA A 165 0.48 17.24 -17.40
N VAL A 166 1.38 18.19 -17.69
CA VAL A 166 1.21 19.20 -18.75
C VAL A 166 2.26 18.99 -19.83
#